data_50208b4624040305adcdb62824f485e3
#
_entry.id   50208b4624040305adcdb62824f485e3
#
_cell.length_a   1.000
_cell.length_b   1.000
_cell.length_c   1.000
_cell.angle_alpha   90.00
_cell.angle_beta   90.00
_cell.angle_gamma   90.00
#
_symmetry.space_group_name_H-M   'P 1'
#
loop_
_entity.id
_entity.type
_entity.pdbx_description
1 polymer ?
#
loop_
_entity_poly.entity_id
_entity_poly.type
_entity_poly.pdbx_seq_one_letter_code
_entity_poly.pdbx_strand_id
1 'polypeptide(L)'
;MKYEMPEKWVEAVNAGKVYEIMDCYEEHASLLATFEARPLKSFEGIRDYFVGFTSKKGAGVRIEEASLSHQSLGGDFYLAMGLYEFYYQDQGNLVRHPARFTFTIKTDSG
;
A
#
# COMPACT_ATOMS: atom_id res chain seq x y z
N MET A 1 -7.93 -20.09 -1.65
CA MET A 1 -8.00 -18.63 -1.84
C MET A 1 -6.68 -18.13 -2.41
N LYS A 2 -6.76 -17.31 -3.43
CA LYS A 2 -5.56 -16.73 -4.03
C LYS A 2 -5.27 -15.37 -3.39
N TYR A 3 -4.07 -15.19 -2.89
CA TYR A 3 -3.68 -13.95 -2.23
C TYR A 3 -2.94 -13.05 -3.23
N GLU A 4 -3.65 -12.11 -3.82
CA GLU A 4 -3.07 -11.18 -4.80
C GLU A 4 -2.46 -9.93 -4.16
N MET A 5 -2.84 -9.63 -2.93
CA MET A 5 -2.29 -8.49 -2.19
C MET A 5 -1.27 -8.95 -1.16
N PRO A 6 -0.24 -8.16 -0.91
CA PRO A 6 -0.06 -6.77 -1.35
C PRO A 6 0.68 -6.60 -2.68
N GLU A 7 1.05 -7.67 -3.37
CA GLU A 7 1.90 -7.60 -4.56
C GLU A 7 1.31 -6.71 -5.66
N LYS A 8 0.00 -6.82 -5.89
CA LYS A 8 -0.67 -6.01 -6.90
C LYS A 8 -0.60 -4.51 -6.57
N TRP A 9 -0.76 -4.18 -5.29
CA TRP A 9 -0.62 -2.81 -4.82
C TRP A 9 0.81 -2.30 -4.98
N VAL A 10 1.80 -3.14 -4.65
CA VAL A 10 3.22 -2.78 -4.82
C VAL A 10 3.52 -2.44 -6.27
N GLU A 11 3.05 -3.25 -7.21
CA GLU A 11 3.26 -2.99 -8.62
C GLU A 11 2.67 -1.64 -9.04
N ALA A 12 1.46 -1.33 -8.58
CA ALA A 12 0.80 -0.07 -8.92
C ALA A 12 1.55 1.13 -8.34
N VAL A 13 1.99 1.04 -7.09
CA VAL A 13 2.76 2.12 -6.44
C VAL A 13 4.07 2.34 -7.19
N ASN A 14 4.79 1.27 -7.50
CA ASN A 14 6.10 1.37 -8.15
C ASN A 14 5.99 1.87 -9.60
N ALA A 15 4.87 1.63 -10.25
CA ALA A 15 4.60 2.16 -11.58
C ALA A 15 4.13 3.63 -11.53
N GLY A 16 3.83 4.15 -10.35
CA GLY A 16 3.34 5.51 -10.18
C GLY A 16 1.96 5.75 -10.76
N LYS A 17 1.18 4.70 -10.93
CA LYS A 17 -0.16 4.78 -11.52
C LYS A 17 -1.21 4.92 -10.44
N VAL A 18 -1.48 6.16 -10.05
CA VAL A 18 -2.41 6.46 -8.96
C VAL A 18 -3.79 5.82 -9.20
N TYR A 19 -4.26 5.82 -10.43
CA TYR A 19 -5.53 5.20 -10.77
C TYR A 19 -5.56 3.72 -10.38
N GLU A 20 -4.50 2.98 -10.70
CA GLU A 20 -4.40 1.56 -10.36
C GLU A 20 -4.22 1.34 -8.86
N ILE A 21 -3.51 2.26 -8.19
CA ILE A 21 -3.38 2.20 -6.73
C ILE A 21 -4.78 2.31 -6.10
N MET A 22 -5.57 3.26 -6.57
CA MET A 22 -6.90 3.50 -5.99
C MET A 22 -7.87 2.36 -6.28
N ASP A 23 -7.67 1.61 -7.36
CA ASP A 23 -8.46 0.40 -7.62
C ASP A 23 -8.25 -0.68 -6.55
N CYS A 24 -7.17 -0.59 -5.78
CA CYS A 24 -6.91 -1.52 -4.68
C CYS A 24 -7.67 -1.16 -3.39
N TYR A 25 -8.25 0.03 -3.32
CA TYR A 25 -8.92 0.52 -2.11
C TYR A 25 -10.43 0.52 -2.27
N GLU A 26 -11.12 0.06 -1.25
CA GLU A 26 -12.56 0.19 -1.17
C GLU A 26 -12.92 1.65 -0.90
N GLU A 27 -14.12 2.07 -1.34
CA GLU A 27 -14.57 3.47 -1.24
C GLU A 27 -14.48 4.03 0.18
N HIS A 28 -14.79 3.20 1.19
CA HIS A 28 -14.78 3.62 2.60
C HIS A 28 -13.58 3.11 3.37
N ALA A 29 -12.51 2.73 2.66
CA ALA A 29 -11.29 2.23 3.32
C ALA A 29 -10.64 3.31 4.18
N SER A 30 -9.94 2.87 5.21
CA SER A 30 -9.08 3.74 6.02
C SER A 30 -7.63 3.31 5.82
N LEU A 31 -6.73 4.28 5.87
CA LEU A 31 -5.29 4.03 5.69
C LEU A 31 -4.49 4.69 6.81
N LEU A 32 -3.63 3.90 7.45
CA LEU A 32 -2.60 4.41 8.33
C LEU A 32 -1.31 4.56 7.50
N ALA A 33 -1.18 5.70 6.84
CA ALA A 33 -0.10 5.92 5.89
C ALA A 33 1.22 6.23 6.60
N THR A 34 2.33 5.74 6.04
CA THR A 34 3.65 5.84 6.65
C THR A 34 4.07 7.30 6.93
N PHE A 35 3.71 8.22 6.03
CA PHE A 35 4.14 9.61 6.15
C PHE A 35 3.08 10.55 6.74
N GLU A 36 1.99 9.99 7.26
CA GLU A 36 0.91 10.78 7.83
C GLU A 36 0.73 10.45 9.31
N ALA A 37 0.57 11.50 10.13
CA ALA A 37 0.39 11.33 11.56
C ALA A 37 -1.02 10.87 11.93
N ARG A 38 -2.00 11.12 11.07
CA ARG A 38 -3.40 10.79 11.32
C ARG A 38 -3.93 9.79 10.29
N PRO A 39 -4.91 8.95 10.67
CA PRO A 39 -5.53 8.05 9.71
C PRO A 39 -6.19 8.80 8.57
N LEU A 40 -6.04 8.28 7.36
CA LEU A 40 -6.74 8.78 6.18
C LEU A 40 -8.04 7.99 6.07
N LYS A 41 -9.18 8.66 6.18
CA LYS A 41 -10.49 8.01 6.25
C LYS A 41 -11.38 8.28 5.05
N SER A 42 -10.90 9.01 4.05
CA SER A 42 -11.65 9.26 2.84
C SER A 42 -10.90 8.74 1.63
N PHE A 43 -11.66 8.34 0.62
CA PHE A 43 -11.08 7.89 -0.65
C PHE A 43 -10.22 9.00 -1.28
N GLU A 44 -10.71 10.22 -1.26
CA GLU A 44 -9.97 11.36 -1.79
C GLU A 44 -8.69 11.63 -1.01
N GLY A 45 -8.72 11.51 0.32
CA GLY A 45 -7.53 11.70 1.15
C GLY A 45 -6.46 10.66 0.84
N ILE A 46 -6.86 9.41 0.65
CA ILE A 46 -5.93 8.33 0.29
C ILE A 46 -5.35 8.61 -1.10
N ARG A 47 -6.19 9.02 -2.05
CA ARG A 47 -5.72 9.36 -3.40
C ARG A 47 -4.70 10.50 -3.37
N ASP A 48 -5.01 11.57 -2.64
CA ASP A 48 -4.10 12.72 -2.56
C ASP A 48 -2.77 12.34 -1.93
N TYR A 49 -2.78 11.44 -0.96
CA TYR A 49 -1.57 10.91 -0.36
C TYR A 49 -0.69 10.23 -1.42
N PHE A 50 -1.26 9.37 -2.25
CA PHE A 50 -0.49 8.67 -3.27
C PHE A 50 -0.09 9.58 -4.44
N VAL A 51 -0.91 10.57 -4.77
CA VAL A 51 -0.50 11.59 -5.75
C VAL A 51 0.77 12.28 -5.25
N GLY A 52 0.80 12.68 -3.97
CA GLY A 52 1.98 13.31 -3.38
C GLY A 52 3.18 12.39 -3.34
N PHE A 53 2.98 11.14 -2.89
CA PHE A 53 4.10 10.20 -2.76
C PHE A 53 4.68 9.83 -4.13
N THR A 54 3.85 9.47 -5.10
CA THR A 54 4.33 9.01 -6.41
C THR A 54 4.94 10.14 -7.24
N SER A 55 4.67 11.39 -6.88
CA SER A 55 5.30 12.53 -7.54
C SER A 55 6.77 12.72 -7.12
N LYS A 56 7.21 12.09 -6.04
CA LYS A 56 8.59 12.17 -5.59
C LYS A 56 9.49 11.38 -6.54
N LYS A 57 10.67 11.92 -6.81
CA LYS A 57 11.63 11.27 -7.70
C LYS A 57 12.06 9.92 -7.13
N GLY A 58 11.99 8.88 -7.98
CA GLY A 58 12.42 7.54 -7.59
C GLY A 58 11.57 6.90 -6.52
N ALA A 59 10.30 7.35 -6.36
CA ALA A 59 9.41 6.82 -5.33
C ALA A 59 9.01 5.38 -5.60
N GLY A 60 8.98 4.58 -4.54
CA GLY A 60 8.55 3.19 -4.62
C GLY A 60 8.38 2.58 -3.25
N VAL A 61 7.99 1.31 -3.24
CA VAL A 61 7.84 0.52 -2.04
C VAL A 61 8.37 -0.89 -2.30
N ARG A 62 8.97 -1.48 -1.28
CA ARG A 62 9.48 -2.85 -1.34
C ARG A 62 9.04 -3.61 -0.11
N ILE A 63 8.52 -4.82 -0.32
CA ILE A 63 8.15 -5.70 0.78
C ILE A 63 9.31 -6.61 1.10
N GLU A 64 9.56 -6.80 2.40
CA GLU A 64 10.48 -7.82 2.86
C GLU A 64 9.74 -9.17 2.78
N GLU A 65 10.05 -9.95 1.76
CA GLU A 65 9.30 -11.17 1.44
C GLU A 65 9.29 -12.18 2.58
N ALA A 66 10.40 -12.30 3.31
CA ALA A 66 10.48 -13.23 4.42
C ALA A 66 9.52 -12.88 5.56
N SER A 67 9.10 -11.62 5.66
CA SER A 67 8.18 -11.16 6.71
C SER A 67 6.71 -11.30 6.32
N LEU A 68 6.42 -11.53 5.05
CA LEU A 68 5.05 -11.52 4.54
C LEU A 68 4.29 -12.75 5.00
N SER A 69 3.11 -12.54 5.57
CA SER A 69 2.21 -13.62 5.93
C SER A 69 0.78 -13.24 5.57
N HIS A 70 -0.03 -14.26 5.34
CA HIS A 70 -1.44 -14.12 5.01
C HIS A 70 -2.25 -14.98 5.96
N GLN A 71 -3.46 -14.50 6.28
CA GLN A 71 -4.39 -15.24 7.14
C GLN A 71 -5.81 -15.09 6.60
N SER A 72 -6.46 -16.21 6.33
CA SER A 72 -7.87 -16.19 5.96
C SER A 72 -8.70 -15.77 7.16
N LEU A 73 -9.63 -14.85 6.94
CA LEU A 73 -10.55 -14.37 7.99
C LEU A 73 -11.96 -14.95 7.82
N GLY A 74 -12.12 -15.85 6.85
CA GLY A 74 -13.42 -16.41 6.52
C GLY A 74 -14.11 -15.61 5.43
N GLY A 75 -15.02 -16.27 4.68
CA GLY A 75 -15.71 -15.62 3.58
C GLY A 75 -14.74 -15.09 2.54
N ASP A 76 -14.96 -13.85 2.14
CA ASP A 76 -14.16 -13.19 1.11
C ASP A 76 -13.04 -12.32 1.66
N PHE A 77 -12.70 -12.49 2.94
CA PHE A 77 -11.73 -11.62 3.61
C PHE A 77 -10.46 -12.36 3.97
N TYR A 78 -9.34 -11.69 3.83
CA TYR A 78 -8.07 -12.16 4.38
C TYR A 78 -7.24 -10.97 4.85
N LEU A 79 -6.21 -11.29 5.62
CA LEU A 79 -5.30 -10.32 6.19
C LEU A 79 -3.91 -10.58 5.63
N ALA A 80 -3.22 -9.51 5.24
CA ALA A 80 -1.82 -9.57 4.86
C ALA A 80 -1.04 -8.67 5.80
N MET A 81 0.08 -9.17 6.33
CA MET A 81 0.92 -8.40 7.23
C MET A 81 2.39 -8.66 6.94
N GLY A 82 3.20 -7.70 7.30
CA GLY A 82 4.63 -7.84 7.13
C GLY A 82 5.35 -6.53 7.32
N LEU A 83 6.55 -6.49 6.79
CA LEU A 83 7.41 -5.32 6.80
C LEU A 83 7.59 -4.82 5.38
N TYR A 84 7.58 -3.51 5.21
CA TYR A 84 7.88 -2.91 3.93
C TYR A 84 8.73 -1.67 4.13
N GLU A 85 9.25 -1.16 3.04
CA GLU A 85 10.08 0.03 3.04
C GLU A 85 9.63 0.92 1.89
N PHE A 86 9.23 2.14 2.22
CA PHE A 86 9.01 3.19 1.23
C PHE A 86 10.33 3.90 0.97
N TYR A 87 10.58 4.27 -0.27
CA TYR A 87 11.80 4.97 -0.63
C TYR A 87 11.53 6.04 -1.68
N TYR A 88 12.36 7.04 -1.69
CA TYR A 88 12.35 8.07 -2.72
C TYR A 88 13.71 8.78 -2.70
N GLN A 89 13.95 9.62 -3.70
CA GLN A 89 15.18 10.40 -3.76
C GLN A 89 14.90 11.84 -3.36
N ASP A 90 15.76 12.38 -2.53
CA ASP A 90 15.72 13.77 -2.11
C ASP A 90 17.12 14.36 -2.31
N GLN A 91 17.23 15.36 -3.21
CA GLN A 91 18.49 16.01 -3.54
C GLN A 91 19.61 15.02 -3.90
N GLY A 92 19.23 13.97 -4.64
CA GLY A 92 20.18 12.95 -5.08
C GLY A 92 20.47 11.86 -4.06
N ASN A 93 19.89 11.95 -2.87
CA ASN A 93 20.08 10.97 -1.81
C ASN A 93 18.86 10.05 -1.71
N LEU A 94 19.12 8.76 -1.54
CA LEU A 94 18.05 7.79 -1.31
C LEU A 94 17.55 7.89 0.13
N VAL A 95 16.27 8.15 0.29
CA VAL A 95 15.60 8.18 1.60
C VAL A 95 14.80 6.91 1.74
N ARG A 96 14.94 6.22 2.87
CA ARG A 96 14.26 4.95 3.16
C ARG A 96 13.45 5.07 4.44
N HIS A 97 12.22 4.56 4.40
CA HIS A 97 11.33 4.56 5.56
C HIS A 97 10.77 3.16 5.77
N PRO A 98 11.46 2.32 6.57
CA PRO A 98 10.92 1.01 6.91
C PRO A 98 9.72 1.15 7.82
N ALA A 99 8.73 0.28 7.65
CA ALA A 99 7.50 0.32 8.43
C ALA A 99 6.86 -1.07 8.48
N ARG A 100 5.90 -1.21 9.37
CA ARG A 100 5.05 -2.40 9.47
C ARG A 100 3.75 -2.14 8.75
N PHE A 101 3.15 -3.18 8.21
CA PHE A 101 1.82 -3.03 7.63
C PHE A 101 0.91 -4.20 8.00
N THR A 102 -0.37 -3.89 8.02
CA THR A 102 -1.45 -4.87 8.15
C THR A 102 -2.56 -4.40 7.23
N PHE A 103 -2.90 -5.22 6.25
CA PHE A 103 -3.99 -4.94 5.32
C PHE A 103 -5.09 -5.95 5.53
N THR A 104 -6.32 -5.47 5.70
CA THR A 104 -7.51 -6.31 5.65
C THR A 104 -8.06 -6.20 4.24
N ILE A 105 -8.18 -7.32 3.57
CA ILE A 105 -8.46 -7.35 2.14
C ILE A 105 -9.73 -8.15 1.89
N LYS A 106 -10.62 -7.57 1.08
CA LYS A 106 -11.78 -8.25 0.57
C LYS A 106 -11.46 -8.70 -0.85
N THR A 107 -11.60 -10.00 -1.10
CA THR A 107 -11.37 -10.51 -2.44
C THR A 107 -12.55 -10.20 -3.34
N ASP A 108 -12.26 -9.97 -4.61
CA ASP A 108 -13.32 -9.91 -5.61
C ASP A 108 -13.92 -11.29 -5.76
N SER A 109 -15.21 -11.37 -5.55
CA SER A 109 -15.94 -12.63 -5.68
C SER A 109 -16.46 -12.86 -7.10
N GLY A 110 -16.08 -11.96 -7.98
CA GLY A 110 -16.56 -11.99 -9.35
C GLY A 110 -15.80 -12.92 -10.26
#